data_bd15a360379439397a1e5b8b5a8c755d
#
_entry.id   bd15a360379439397a1e5b8b5a8c755d
#
_cell.length_a   1.000
_cell.length_b   1.000
_cell.length_c   1.000
_cell.angle_alpha   90.00
_cell.angle_beta   90.00
_cell.angle_gamma   90.00
#
_symmetry.space_group_name_H-M   'P 1'
#
loop_
_entity.id
_entity.type
_entity.pdbx_description
1 polymer ?
#
loop_
_entity_poly.entity_id
_entity_poly.type
_entity_poly.pdbx_seq_one_letter_code
_entity_poly.pdbx_strand_id
1 'polypeptide(L)'
;MNFTVLDPRGIRETIKRTPLSPRLADLNGKTIYVVSQDRPFYTEEVSRQLAAALPGSTVVYRRKPGWIRETDDELWQEIYDKADALVYGTCMGAGSGMSAVSWLSDVERRGIPCVYLSGALYERDVRMSAVMRGMPALRAVFVQLVGEAEIAGATADVQFADIVSQLIASLTVPLTDEERRTDDIVTERPPRIAFTGSYEEIQDYFAAHGWSDGLPIVPPTEERVAEMLAGTGHAPDEIVTKTMHPEELTVT
;
A
#
# COMPACT_ATOMS: atom_id res chain seq x y z
N MET A 1 -19.79 16.16 35.17
CA MET A 1 -19.07 14.90 35.45
C MET A 1 -17.91 14.83 34.47
N ASN A 2 -16.70 14.63 34.98
CA ASN A 2 -15.53 14.51 34.09
C ASN A 2 -15.14 13.04 33.90
N PHE A 3 -14.67 12.74 32.70
CA PHE A 3 -14.16 11.43 32.31
C PHE A 3 -12.70 11.55 31.93
N THR A 4 -11.89 10.57 32.27
CA THR A 4 -10.53 10.41 31.77
C THR A 4 -10.55 9.32 30.71
N VAL A 5 -10.15 9.67 29.49
CA VAL A 5 -10.22 8.77 28.34
C VAL A 5 -8.86 8.31 27.86
N LEU A 6 -8.80 7.06 27.45
CA LEU A 6 -7.61 6.45 26.87
C LEU A 6 -7.38 6.98 25.45
N ASP A 7 -6.13 6.97 25.03
CA ASP A 7 -5.76 7.29 23.64
C ASP A 7 -6.21 6.12 22.72
N PRO A 8 -7.05 6.38 21.70
CA PRO A 8 -7.56 5.32 20.84
C PRO A 8 -6.55 4.84 19.81
N ARG A 9 -5.40 5.50 19.69
CA ARG A 9 -4.37 5.11 18.74
C ARG A 9 -3.67 3.84 19.20
N GLY A 10 -3.52 2.89 18.30
CA GLY A 10 -2.73 1.69 18.56
C GLY A 10 -1.27 2.02 18.87
N ILE A 11 -0.65 1.20 19.69
CA ILE A 11 0.79 1.25 19.93
C ILE A 11 1.45 0.67 18.67
N ARG A 12 2.10 1.54 17.91
CA ARG A 12 2.87 1.08 16.74
C ARG A 12 4.23 0.61 17.25
N GLU A 13 4.56 -0.62 16.90
CA GLU A 13 5.91 -1.11 17.08
C GLU A 13 6.88 -0.40 16.11
N THR A 14 8.16 -0.42 16.48
CA THR A 14 9.21 0.03 15.58
C THR A 14 9.16 -0.77 14.28
N ILE A 15 8.98 -0.08 13.17
CA ILE A 15 8.92 -0.71 11.86
C ILE A 15 10.33 -0.85 11.30
N LYS A 16 10.75 -2.07 11.02
CA LYS A 16 12.03 -2.32 10.35
C LYS A 16 11.96 -1.83 8.90
N ARG A 17 12.85 -0.88 8.59
CA ARG A 17 12.98 -0.37 7.24
C ARG A 17 13.71 -1.38 6.36
N THR A 18 13.18 -1.61 5.18
CA THR A 18 13.79 -2.43 4.13
C THR A 18 14.14 -1.52 2.96
N PRO A 19 15.39 -1.50 2.49
CA PRO A 19 15.76 -0.74 1.30
C PRO A 19 15.09 -1.32 0.07
N LEU A 20 14.93 -0.50 -0.96
CA LEU A 20 14.47 -1.00 -2.25
C LEU A 20 15.55 -1.86 -2.92
N SER A 21 15.14 -2.80 -3.75
CA SER A 21 16.06 -3.60 -4.58
C SER A 21 16.82 -2.70 -5.56
N PRO A 22 18.05 -3.07 -5.95
CA PRO A 22 18.81 -2.32 -6.96
C PRO A 22 17.99 -2.16 -8.25
N ARG A 23 18.04 -0.99 -8.85
CA ARG A 23 17.42 -0.72 -10.15
C ARG A 23 18.26 -1.28 -11.28
N LEU A 24 17.63 -1.60 -12.39
CA LEU A 24 18.30 -2.15 -13.57
C LEU A 24 19.08 -1.02 -14.27
N ALA A 25 20.29 -1.33 -14.73
CA ALA A 25 21.09 -0.35 -15.46
C ALA A 25 20.42 0.08 -16.79
N ASP A 26 19.75 -0.89 -17.43
CA ASP A 26 18.88 -0.71 -18.59
C ASP A 26 17.86 -1.87 -18.64
N LEU A 27 16.92 -1.78 -19.56
CA LEU A 27 15.85 -2.77 -19.70
C LEU A 27 16.05 -3.68 -20.93
N ASN A 28 17.12 -3.51 -21.69
CA ASN A 28 17.36 -4.33 -22.89
C ASN A 28 17.64 -5.79 -22.50
N GLY A 29 17.00 -6.73 -23.16
CA GLY A 29 17.07 -8.17 -22.87
C GLY A 29 16.36 -8.58 -21.57
N LYS A 30 15.64 -7.65 -20.91
CA LYS A 30 14.96 -7.90 -19.65
C LYS A 30 13.51 -8.34 -19.83
N THR A 31 13.02 -9.15 -18.89
CA THR A 31 11.61 -9.56 -18.80
C THR A 31 10.88 -8.71 -17.79
N ILE A 32 9.93 -7.92 -18.27
CA ILE A 32 9.14 -6.99 -17.47
C ILE A 32 7.72 -7.51 -17.36
N TYR A 33 7.29 -7.86 -16.17
CA TYR A 33 5.89 -8.22 -15.95
C TYR A 33 5.05 -6.97 -15.73
N VAL A 34 3.89 -6.91 -16.36
CA VAL A 34 2.86 -5.90 -16.14
C VAL A 34 1.62 -6.62 -15.64
N VAL A 35 1.33 -6.48 -14.36
CA VAL A 35 0.22 -7.19 -13.72
C VAL A 35 -0.94 -6.23 -13.50
N SER A 36 -2.10 -6.58 -14.04
CA SER A 36 -3.35 -5.84 -13.85
C SER A 36 -4.18 -6.41 -12.72
N GLN A 37 -4.77 -5.52 -11.95
CA GLN A 37 -5.73 -5.89 -10.90
C GLN A 37 -7.16 -5.44 -11.21
N ASP A 38 -7.49 -4.16 -11.05
CA ASP A 38 -8.87 -3.68 -11.08
C ASP A 38 -9.31 -3.06 -12.41
N ARG A 39 -8.38 -2.54 -13.20
CA ARG A 39 -8.66 -1.91 -14.51
C ARG A 39 -7.82 -2.54 -15.61
N PRO A 40 -8.22 -3.73 -16.07
CA PRO A 40 -7.42 -4.49 -17.02
C PRO A 40 -7.17 -3.72 -18.33
N PHE A 41 -8.16 -3.04 -18.89
CA PHE A 41 -8.03 -2.25 -20.11
C PHE A 41 -6.97 -1.15 -20.01
N TYR A 42 -6.88 -0.47 -18.85
CA TYR A 42 -5.89 0.59 -18.63
C TYR A 42 -4.47 0.02 -18.54
N THR A 43 -4.30 -1.03 -17.75
CA THR A 43 -2.99 -1.66 -17.55
C THR A 43 -2.54 -2.44 -18.79
N GLU A 44 -3.46 -2.98 -19.57
CA GLU A 44 -3.18 -3.62 -20.86
C GLU A 44 -2.65 -2.62 -21.87
N GLU A 45 -3.25 -1.43 -21.95
CA GLU A 45 -2.76 -0.35 -22.81
C GLU A 45 -1.36 0.13 -22.37
N VAL A 46 -1.13 0.30 -21.07
CA VAL A 46 0.21 0.59 -20.52
C VAL A 46 1.20 -0.50 -20.94
N SER A 47 0.83 -1.76 -20.85
CA SER A 47 1.67 -2.89 -21.26
C SER A 47 2.02 -2.83 -22.76
N ARG A 48 1.04 -2.54 -23.59
CA ARG A 48 1.21 -2.41 -25.05
C ARG A 48 2.19 -1.28 -25.41
N GLN A 49 2.03 -0.13 -24.77
CA GLN A 49 2.89 1.03 -25.03
C GLN A 49 4.29 0.84 -24.44
N LEU A 50 4.41 0.19 -23.27
CA LEU A 50 5.71 -0.17 -22.70
C LEU A 50 6.48 -1.11 -23.62
N ALA A 51 5.81 -2.13 -24.20
CA ALA A 51 6.41 -3.03 -25.18
C ALA A 51 6.86 -2.30 -26.47
N ALA A 52 6.08 -1.33 -26.94
CA ALA A 52 6.45 -0.52 -28.10
C ALA A 52 7.66 0.39 -27.82
N ALA A 53 7.76 0.93 -26.59
CA ALA A 53 8.87 1.78 -26.16
C ALA A 53 10.16 0.98 -25.89
N LEU A 54 10.07 -0.32 -25.64
CA LEU A 54 11.17 -1.20 -25.24
C LEU A 54 11.29 -2.42 -26.17
N PRO A 55 11.59 -2.23 -27.46
CA PRO A 55 11.60 -3.33 -28.44
C PRO A 55 12.67 -4.40 -28.17
N GLY A 56 13.67 -4.09 -27.34
CA GLY A 56 14.71 -5.03 -26.89
C GLY A 56 14.36 -5.82 -25.63
N SER A 57 13.16 -5.61 -25.06
CA SER A 57 12.72 -6.26 -23.82
C SER A 57 11.56 -7.21 -24.09
N THR A 58 11.32 -8.14 -23.17
CA THR A 58 10.11 -8.95 -23.15
C THR A 58 9.11 -8.38 -22.16
N VAL A 59 7.99 -7.83 -22.63
CA VAL A 59 6.91 -7.35 -21.77
C VAL A 59 5.82 -8.40 -21.68
N VAL A 60 5.55 -8.89 -20.46
CA VAL A 60 4.59 -9.96 -20.20
C VAL A 60 3.41 -9.39 -19.44
N TYR A 61 2.26 -9.32 -20.09
CA TYR A 61 1.02 -8.91 -19.43
C TYR A 61 0.36 -10.08 -18.72
N ARG A 62 -0.08 -9.86 -17.48
CA ARG A 62 -0.89 -10.80 -16.71
C ARG A 62 -2.03 -10.08 -16.02
N ARG A 63 -3.14 -10.75 -15.90
CA ARG A 63 -4.24 -10.30 -15.07
C ARG A 63 -4.27 -11.15 -13.80
N LYS A 64 -4.24 -10.51 -12.63
CA LYS A 64 -4.41 -11.20 -11.37
C LYS A 64 -5.86 -11.71 -11.31
N PRO A 65 -6.11 -13.02 -11.25
CA PRO A 65 -7.44 -13.57 -11.05
C PRO A 65 -7.88 -13.38 -9.60
N GLY A 66 -9.17 -13.61 -9.36
CA GLY A 66 -9.74 -13.59 -8.01
C GLY A 66 -9.86 -12.21 -7.39
N TRP A 67 -10.23 -12.20 -6.14
CA TRP A 67 -10.39 -10.99 -5.35
C TRP A 67 -9.03 -10.40 -4.99
N ILE A 68 -9.02 -9.10 -4.75
CA ILE A 68 -7.81 -8.33 -4.48
C ILE A 68 -6.93 -8.87 -3.35
N ARG A 69 -7.55 -9.50 -2.36
CA ARG A 69 -6.87 -10.06 -1.18
C ARG A 69 -6.55 -11.55 -1.29
N GLU A 70 -7.08 -12.19 -2.32
CA GLU A 70 -6.75 -13.59 -2.57
C GLU A 70 -5.35 -13.69 -3.13
N THR A 71 -4.59 -14.64 -2.62
CA THR A 71 -3.28 -14.99 -3.18
C THR A 71 -3.48 -15.69 -4.52
N ASP A 72 -2.55 -15.48 -5.41
CA ASP A 72 -2.41 -16.24 -6.64
C ASP A 72 -0.98 -16.77 -6.66
N ASP A 73 -0.79 -17.86 -5.96
CA ASP A 73 0.54 -18.41 -5.73
C ASP A 73 1.24 -18.80 -7.04
N GLU A 74 0.47 -19.26 -8.04
CA GLU A 74 1.01 -19.61 -9.35
C GLU A 74 1.53 -18.37 -10.10
N LEU A 75 0.78 -17.28 -10.09
CA LEU A 75 1.19 -16.01 -10.69
C LEU A 75 2.43 -15.44 -9.98
N TRP A 76 2.42 -15.43 -8.66
CA TRP A 76 3.56 -14.90 -7.91
C TRP A 76 4.81 -15.74 -8.08
N GLN A 77 4.67 -17.08 -8.11
CA GLN A 77 5.79 -17.95 -8.39
C GLN A 77 6.33 -17.72 -9.82
N GLU A 78 5.46 -17.58 -10.82
CA GLU A 78 5.86 -17.23 -12.19
C GLU A 78 6.68 -15.92 -12.23
N ILE A 79 6.23 -14.90 -11.50
CA ILE A 79 6.92 -13.60 -11.42
C ILE A 79 8.28 -13.77 -10.75
N TYR A 80 8.35 -14.46 -9.62
CA TYR A 80 9.60 -14.69 -8.91
C TYR A 80 10.64 -15.45 -9.71
N ASP A 81 10.20 -16.37 -10.56
CA ASP A 81 11.09 -17.20 -11.37
C ASP A 81 11.56 -16.53 -12.67
N LYS A 82 10.76 -15.58 -13.21
CA LYS A 82 10.99 -15.12 -14.58
C LYS A 82 11.13 -13.60 -14.73
N ALA A 83 10.69 -12.81 -13.76
CA ALA A 83 10.69 -11.36 -13.90
C ALA A 83 12.04 -10.75 -13.53
N ASP A 84 12.58 -9.88 -14.40
CA ASP A 84 13.64 -8.95 -14.04
C ASP A 84 13.08 -7.68 -13.40
N ALA A 85 11.83 -7.31 -13.70
CA ALA A 85 11.13 -6.15 -13.14
C ALA A 85 9.61 -6.34 -13.17
N LEU A 86 8.92 -5.61 -12.30
CA LEU A 86 7.46 -5.66 -12.19
C LEU A 86 6.83 -4.26 -12.22
N VAL A 87 5.83 -4.10 -13.06
CA VAL A 87 4.83 -3.01 -13.00
C VAL A 87 3.52 -3.63 -12.51
N TYR A 88 2.98 -3.11 -11.43
CA TYR A 88 1.71 -3.59 -10.87
C TYR A 88 0.68 -2.46 -10.83
N GLY A 89 -0.49 -2.67 -11.31
CA GLY A 89 -1.56 -1.68 -11.30
C GLY A 89 -2.86 -2.25 -11.86
N THR A 90 -3.91 -1.52 -11.91
CA THR A 90 -4.25 -0.29 -11.20
C THR A 90 -5.25 -0.62 -10.12
N CYS A 91 -5.24 0.08 -8.99
CA CYS A 91 -6.19 -0.17 -7.91
C CYS A 91 -7.28 0.89 -7.86
N MET A 92 -8.50 0.47 -7.52
CA MET A 92 -9.70 1.31 -7.49
C MET A 92 -10.17 1.67 -6.08
N GLY A 93 -9.36 1.42 -5.06
CA GLY A 93 -9.72 1.71 -3.68
C GLY A 93 -8.55 1.63 -2.73
N ALA A 94 -8.68 2.26 -1.55
CA ALA A 94 -7.66 2.25 -0.51
C ALA A 94 -7.27 0.82 -0.09
N GLY A 95 -8.25 -0.06 0.09
CA GLY A 95 -8.00 -1.47 0.46
C GLY A 95 -7.23 -2.25 -0.60
N SER A 96 -7.50 -1.99 -1.89
CA SER A 96 -6.74 -2.57 -2.97
C SER A 96 -5.31 -2.03 -3.04
N GLY A 97 -5.13 -0.74 -2.78
CA GLY A 97 -3.82 -0.12 -2.68
C GLY A 97 -2.96 -0.73 -1.58
N MET A 98 -3.54 -0.99 -0.41
CA MET A 98 -2.85 -1.64 0.71
C MET A 98 -2.37 -3.06 0.35
N SER A 99 -3.22 -3.85 -0.29
CA SER A 99 -2.87 -5.21 -0.74
C SER A 99 -1.78 -5.18 -1.80
N ALA A 100 -1.87 -4.27 -2.79
CA ALA A 100 -0.85 -4.09 -3.81
C ALA A 100 0.51 -3.75 -3.21
N VAL A 101 0.57 -2.80 -2.27
CA VAL A 101 1.82 -2.43 -1.58
C VAL A 101 2.41 -3.63 -0.82
N SER A 102 1.58 -4.48 -0.22
CA SER A 102 2.04 -5.70 0.44
C SER A 102 2.77 -6.62 -0.54
N TRP A 103 2.13 -6.95 -1.67
CA TRP A 103 2.73 -7.78 -2.72
C TRP A 103 4.02 -7.19 -3.27
N LEU A 104 4.00 -5.90 -3.59
CA LEU A 104 5.18 -5.21 -4.11
C LEU A 104 6.34 -5.16 -3.13
N SER A 105 6.06 -5.01 -1.84
CA SER A 105 7.09 -5.07 -0.81
C SER A 105 7.75 -6.45 -0.74
N ASP A 106 6.99 -7.52 -0.97
CA ASP A 106 7.53 -8.88 -0.99
C ASP A 106 8.37 -9.14 -2.26
N VAL A 107 7.97 -8.58 -3.39
CA VAL A 107 8.73 -8.62 -4.65
C VAL A 107 10.06 -7.86 -4.52
N GLU A 108 10.04 -6.64 -3.95
CA GLU A 108 11.24 -5.85 -3.67
C GLU A 108 12.21 -6.61 -2.74
N ARG A 109 11.71 -7.23 -1.66
CA ARG A 109 12.54 -8.04 -0.75
C ARG A 109 13.22 -9.21 -1.44
N ARG A 110 12.68 -9.71 -2.54
CA ARG A 110 13.27 -10.77 -3.37
C ARG A 110 14.28 -10.26 -4.39
N GLY A 111 14.56 -8.96 -4.41
CA GLY A 111 15.53 -8.34 -5.31
C GLY A 111 14.99 -7.99 -6.69
N ILE A 112 13.70 -8.05 -6.92
CA ILE A 112 13.04 -7.68 -8.18
C ILE A 112 12.54 -6.23 -8.07
N PRO A 113 13.12 -5.28 -8.83
CA PRO A 113 12.66 -3.89 -8.82
C PRO A 113 11.23 -3.80 -9.32
N CYS A 114 10.40 -3.10 -8.56
CA CYS A 114 9.02 -2.92 -8.94
C CYS A 114 8.57 -1.46 -8.87
N VAL A 115 7.47 -1.17 -9.56
CA VAL A 115 6.78 0.12 -9.52
C VAL A 115 5.27 -0.10 -9.47
N TYR A 116 4.62 0.67 -8.62
CA TYR A 116 3.17 0.65 -8.49
C TYR A 116 2.53 1.74 -9.36
N LEU A 117 1.63 1.36 -10.24
CA LEU A 117 0.79 2.29 -10.99
C LEU A 117 -0.56 2.43 -10.30
N SER A 118 -0.84 3.58 -9.73
CA SER A 118 -2.05 3.82 -8.92
C SER A 118 -2.79 5.08 -9.34
N GLY A 119 -4.08 5.15 -9.01
CA GLY A 119 -4.84 6.38 -9.12
C GLY A 119 -4.37 7.42 -8.12
N ALA A 120 -4.26 8.69 -8.56
CA ALA A 120 -3.78 9.80 -7.74
C ALA A 120 -4.61 10.02 -6.45
N LEU A 121 -5.89 9.69 -6.47
CA LEU A 121 -6.78 9.76 -5.30
C LEU A 121 -6.31 8.88 -4.13
N TYR A 122 -5.55 7.83 -4.41
CA TYR A 122 -5.12 6.84 -3.42
C TYR A 122 -3.67 7.02 -2.96
N GLU A 123 -2.99 8.10 -3.38
CA GLU A 123 -1.58 8.32 -3.05
C GLU A 123 -1.31 8.26 -1.54
N ARG A 124 -2.14 8.93 -0.73
CA ARG A 124 -1.99 8.93 0.73
C ARG A 124 -2.03 7.50 1.30
N ASP A 125 -2.98 6.70 0.87
CA ASP A 125 -3.17 5.33 1.38
C ASP A 125 -2.01 4.42 0.97
N VAL A 126 -1.54 4.57 -0.27
CA VAL A 126 -0.36 3.86 -0.79
C VAL A 126 0.89 4.22 0.01
N ARG A 127 1.15 5.51 0.24
CA ARG A 127 2.32 5.98 1.02
C ARG A 127 2.28 5.49 2.46
N MET A 128 1.11 5.58 3.12
CA MET A 128 0.95 5.06 4.48
C MET A 128 1.18 3.55 4.55
N SER A 129 0.64 2.80 3.60
CA SER A 129 0.83 1.35 3.53
C SER A 129 2.30 0.98 3.31
N ALA A 130 3.01 1.74 2.47
CA ALA A 130 4.44 1.56 2.22
C ALA A 130 5.28 1.78 3.50
N VAL A 131 4.94 2.80 4.30
CA VAL A 131 5.54 3.01 5.63
C VAL A 131 5.30 1.80 6.54
N MET A 132 4.06 1.32 6.62
CA MET A 132 3.70 0.18 7.47
C MET A 132 4.42 -1.12 7.05
N ARG A 133 4.76 -1.27 5.76
CA ARG A 133 5.53 -2.40 5.24
C ARG A 133 7.06 -2.20 5.32
N GLY A 134 7.51 -1.11 5.93
CA GLY A 134 8.93 -0.77 6.08
C GLY A 134 9.61 -0.28 4.80
N MET A 135 8.83 0.08 3.78
CA MET A 135 9.33 0.58 2.49
C MET A 135 8.73 1.94 2.13
N PRO A 136 8.94 3.00 2.95
CA PRO A 136 8.31 4.31 2.74
C PRO A 136 8.62 4.93 1.38
N ALA A 137 9.75 4.56 0.79
CA ALA A 137 10.20 5.03 -0.52
C ALA A 137 9.78 4.13 -1.69
N LEU A 138 8.85 3.17 -1.48
CA LEU A 138 8.34 2.32 -2.56
C LEU A 138 7.92 3.17 -3.77
N ARG A 139 8.48 2.85 -4.93
CA ARG A 139 8.24 3.64 -6.14
C ARG A 139 6.83 3.44 -6.66
N ALA A 140 6.16 4.55 -6.93
CA ALA A 140 4.80 4.55 -7.47
C ALA A 140 4.64 5.71 -8.47
N VAL A 141 3.90 5.45 -9.53
CA VAL A 141 3.43 6.44 -10.50
C VAL A 141 1.95 6.66 -10.25
N PHE A 142 1.58 7.90 -9.93
CA PHE A 142 0.21 8.28 -9.65
C PHE A 142 -0.40 9.00 -10.84
N VAL A 143 -1.54 8.50 -11.29
CA VAL A 143 -2.18 8.97 -12.52
C VAL A 143 -3.65 9.32 -12.28
N GLN A 144 -4.17 10.23 -13.08
CA GLN A 144 -5.61 10.41 -13.21
C GLN A 144 -6.16 9.23 -14.01
N LEU A 145 -6.95 8.39 -13.34
CA LEU A 145 -7.59 7.26 -14.02
C LEU A 145 -8.75 7.77 -14.88
N VAL A 146 -8.65 7.52 -16.17
CA VAL A 146 -9.68 7.86 -17.16
C VAL A 146 -10.57 6.65 -17.47
N GLY A 147 -11.75 6.90 -18.00
CA GLY A 147 -12.67 5.86 -18.45
C GLY A 147 -12.19 5.16 -19.73
N GLU A 148 -12.74 3.98 -20.02
CA GLU A 148 -12.39 3.19 -21.20
C GLU A 148 -12.62 3.96 -22.51
N ALA A 149 -13.69 4.75 -22.60
CA ALA A 149 -14.00 5.57 -23.76
C ALA A 149 -12.99 6.70 -24.01
N GLU A 150 -12.35 7.20 -22.95
CA GLU A 150 -11.36 8.28 -23.01
C GLU A 150 -9.98 7.76 -23.44
N ILE A 151 -9.70 6.47 -23.24
CA ILE A 151 -8.44 5.83 -23.65
C ILE A 151 -8.31 5.75 -25.17
N ALA A 152 -9.42 5.67 -25.88
CA ALA A 152 -9.43 5.56 -27.34
C ALA A 152 -9.17 6.90 -28.08
N GLY A 153 -8.97 8.02 -27.36
CA GLY A 153 -8.75 9.34 -27.95
C GLY A 153 -7.29 9.76 -28.06
N ALA A 154 -6.98 10.66 -28.99
CA ALA A 154 -5.61 11.17 -29.21
C ALA A 154 -4.95 11.79 -27.95
N THR A 155 -5.74 12.28 -27.00
CA THR A 155 -5.25 12.81 -25.71
C THR A 155 -4.72 11.69 -24.82
N ALA A 156 -5.20 10.48 -24.97
CA ALA A 156 -4.76 9.31 -24.21
C ALA A 156 -3.32 8.90 -24.58
N ASP A 157 -2.92 8.99 -25.84
CA ASP A 157 -1.57 8.61 -26.27
C ASP A 157 -0.50 9.47 -25.61
N VAL A 158 -0.74 10.76 -25.47
CA VAL A 158 0.20 11.68 -24.78
C VAL A 158 0.31 11.33 -23.29
N GLN A 159 -0.80 11.05 -22.63
CA GLN A 159 -0.82 10.68 -21.23
C GLN A 159 -0.09 9.35 -20.98
N PHE A 160 -0.34 8.34 -21.83
CA PHE A 160 0.32 7.03 -21.69
C PHE A 160 1.81 7.09 -21.99
N ALA A 161 2.27 7.91 -22.92
CA ALA A 161 3.70 8.08 -23.20
C ALA A 161 4.44 8.65 -21.97
N ASP A 162 3.84 9.61 -21.27
CA ASP A 162 4.40 10.15 -20.02
C ASP A 162 4.42 9.09 -18.90
N ILE A 163 3.33 8.34 -18.73
CA ILE A 163 3.25 7.24 -17.77
C ILE A 163 4.35 6.20 -18.05
N VAL A 164 4.50 5.77 -19.30
CA VAL A 164 5.53 4.80 -19.70
C VAL A 164 6.93 5.33 -19.39
N SER A 165 7.20 6.61 -19.68
CA SER A 165 8.46 7.25 -19.34
C SER A 165 8.74 7.21 -17.82
N GLN A 166 7.75 7.52 -17.00
CA GLN A 166 7.87 7.46 -15.54
C GLN A 166 8.07 6.03 -15.03
N LEU A 167 7.41 5.04 -15.62
CA LEU A 167 7.58 3.62 -15.27
C LEU A 167 9.00 3.15 -15.59
N ILE A 168 9.51 3.47 -16.78
CA ILE A 168 10.90 3.15 -17.18
C ILE A 168 11.88 3.80 -16.21
N ALA A 169 11.73 5.10 -15.92
CA ALA A 169 12.57 5.81 -14.97
C ALA A 169 12.51 5.17 -13.57
N SER A 170 11.34 4.75 -13.13
CA SER A 170 11.17 4.07 -11.83
C SER A 170 11.90 2.74 -11.74
N LEU A 171 12.11 2.06 -12.85
CA LEU A 171 12.81 0.77 -12.91
C LEU A 171 14.32 0.92 -13.14
N THR A 172 14.79 2.06 -13.70
CA THR A 172 16.19 2.23 -14.14
C THR A 172 16.98 3.28 -13.41
N VAL A 173 16.35 4.40 -12.97
CA VAL A 173 17.07 5.46 -12.26
C VAL A 173 17.63 4.90 -10.95
N PRO A 174 18.95 5.08 -10.68
CA PRO A 174 19.57 4.58 -9.46
C PRO A 174 18.83 5.00 -8.19
N LEU A 175 18.94 4.20 -7.15
CA LEU A 175 18.34 4.49 -5.85
C LEU A 175 18.95 5.75 -5.25
N THR A 176 18.12 6.57 -4.63
CA THR A 176 18.51 7.67 -3.76
C THR A 176 19.03 7.16 -2.42
N ASP A 177 19.63 8.03 -1.61
CA ASP A 177 20.07 7.65 -0.27
C ASP A 177 18.88 7.29 0.64
N GLU A 178 17.73 7.95 0.49
CA GLU A 178 16.51 7.63 1.22
C GLU A 178 15.99 6.20 0.88
N GLU A 179 16.05 5.82 -0.40
CA GLU A 179 15.62 4.49 -0.87
C GLU A 179 16.56 3.36 -0.43
N ARG A 180 17.79 3.69 -0.03
CA ARG A 180 18.80 2.74 0.51
C ARG A 180 18.77 2.63 2.02
N ARG A 181 18.03 3.46 2.73
CA ARG A 181 18.03 3.48 4.20
C ARG A 181 17.56 2.16 4.77
N THR A 182 18.20 1.79 5.88
CA THR A 182 17.91 0.56 6.65
C THR A 182 17.65 0.85 8.13
N ASP A 183 17.72 2.13 8.56
CA ASP A 183 17.42 2.53 9.92
C ASP A 183 15.93 2.37 10.22
N ASP A 184 15.61 1.89 11.39
CA ASP A 184 14.25 1.62 11.80
C ASP A 184 13.39 2.89 11.85
N ILE A 185 12.13 2.76 11.45
CA ILE A 185 11.14 3.84 11.60
C ILE A 185 10.60 3.76 13.02
N VAL A 186 11.10 4.64 13.87
CA VAL A 186 10.64 4.76 15.26
C VAL A 186 9.35 5.59 15.27
N THR A 187 8.28 5.02 15.78
CA THR A 187 7.03 5.73 16.02
C THR A 187 6.95 6.12 17.49
N GLU A 188 6.60 7.38 17.76
CA GLU A 188 6.33 7.79 19.13
C GLU A 188 5.16 6.98 19.71
N ARG A 189 5.36 6.46 20.92
CA ARG A 189 4.28 5.81 21.65
C ARG A 189 3.29 6.88 22.11
N PRO A 190 2.01 6.80 21.74
CA PRO A 190 1.03 7.76 22.22
C PRO A 190 0.92 7.66 23.75
N PRO A 191 0.58 8.76 24.44
CA PRO A 191 0.30 8.71 25.87
C PRO A 191 -0.89 7.79 26.14
N ARG A 192 -0.89 7.10 27.28
CA ARG A 192 -2.03 6.23 27.64
C ARG A 192 -3.34 7.01 27.79
N ILE A 193 -3.26 8.20 28.39
CA ILE A 193 -4.39 9.11 28.58
C ILE A 193 -4.35 10.17 27.49
N ALA A 194 -5.42 10.29 26.74
CA ALA A 194 -5.56 11.29 25.71
C ALA A 194 -6.09 12.61 26.26
N PHE A 195 -7.12 12.55 27.09
CA PHE A 195 -7.82 13.75 27.57
C PHE A 195 -8.62 13.49 28.85
N THR A 196 -8.90 14.55 29.60
CA THR A 196 -9.82 14.53 30.75
C THR A 196 -10.76 15.74 30.65
N GLY A 197 -12.05 15.51 30.61
CA GLY A 197 -13.05 16.56 30.50
C GLY A 197 -14.49 16.05 30.64
N SER A 198 -15.46 16.94 30.41
CA SER A 198 -16.87 16.60 30.32
C SER A 198 -17.14 15.73 29.08
N TYR A 199 -18.35 15.20 28.99
CA TYR A 199 -18.77 14.42 27.83
C TYR A 199 -18.65 15.23 26.53
N GLU A 200 -19.13 16.46 26.53
CA GLU A 200 -19.10 17.36 25.40
C GLU A 200 -17.66 17.70 24.98
N GLU A 201 -16.79 18.02 25.93
CA GLU A 201 -15.39 18.33 25.66
C GLU A 201 -14.64 17.12 25.06
N ILE A 202 -15.02 15.89 25.44
CA ILE A 202 -14.45 14.66 24.85
C ILE A 202 -14.91 14.49 23.42
N GLN A 203 -16.20 14.71 23.12
CA GLN A 203 -16.71 14.64 21.74
C GLN A 203 -15.95 15.61 20.84
N ASP A 204 -15.82 16.87 21.29
CA ASP A 204 -15.11 17.92 20.54
C ASP A 204 -13.63 17.57 20.37
N TYR A 205 -12.99 17.04 21.41
CA TYR A 205 -11.59 16.64 21.35
C TYR A 205 -11.35 15.51 20.32
N PHE A 206 -12.19 14.47 20.34
CA PHE A 206 -12.08 13.36 19.39
C PHE A 206 -12.37 13.79 17.95
N ALA A 207 -13.36 14.63 17.74
CA ALA A 207 -13.67 15.20 16.42
C ALA A 207 -12.52 16.06 15.89
N ALA A 208 -11.94 16.94 16.72
CA ALA A 208 -10.82 17.79 16.34
C ALA A 208 -9.54 17.02 15.97
N HIS A 209 -9.36 15.81 16.55
CA HIS A 209 -8.23 14.93 16.24
C HIS A 209 -8.53 13.95 15.08
N GLY A 210 -9.71 14.01 14.49
CA GLY A 210 -10.13 13.07 13.42
C GLY A 210 -10.29 11.62 13.92
N TRP A 211 -10.57 11.43 15.22
CA TRP A 211 -10.82 10.13 15.84
C TRP A 211 -12.30 9.77 15.92
N SER A 212 -13.16 10.65 15.46
CA SER A 212 -14.61 10.48 15.33
C SER A 212 -15.05 11.06 13.99
N ASP A 213 -16.08 10.49 13.41
CA ASP A 213 -16.77 10.98 12.21
C ASP A 213 -17.80 12.08 12.51
N GLY A 214 -17.88 12.54 13.77
CA GLY A 214 -18.83 13.52 14.26
C GLY A 214 -20.09 12.91 14.89
N LEU A 215 -20.27 11.59 14.82
CA LEU A 215 -21.30 10.91 15.61
C LEU A 215 -20.89 10.80 17.08
N PRO A 216 -21.85 10.75 18.02
CA PRO A 216 -21.57 10.57 19.43
C PRO A 216 -20.80 9.28 19.69
N ILE A 217 -19.69 9.40 20.42
CA ILE A 217 -18.88 8.26 20.85
C ILE A 217 -19.14 7.90 22.29
N VAL A 218 -18.96 6.66 22.65
CA VAL A 218 -18.83 6.25 24.05
C VAL A 218 -17.40 6.56 24.52
N PRO A 219 -17.21 7.45 25.53
CA PRO A 219 -15.87 7.79 26.00
C PRO A 219 -15.09 6.52 26.40
N PRO A 220 -13.90 6.26 25.83
CA PRO A 220 -13.10 5.07 26.14
C PRO A 220 -12.37 5.25 27.48
N THR A 221 -13.12 5.21 28.58
CA THR A 221 -12.53 5.16 29.92
C THR A 221 -11.96 3.78 30.22
N GLU A 222 -11.07 3.67 31.21
CA GLU A 222 -10.50 2.37 31.59
C GLU A 222 -11.59 1.33 31.92
N GLU A 223 -12.65 1.76 32.61
CA GLU A 223 -13.76 0.87 32.96
C GLU A 223 -14.51 0.36 31.72
N ARG A 224 -14.79 1.27 30.77
CA ARG A 224 -15.51 0.90 29.54
C ARG A 224 -14.68 -0.03 28.64
N VAL A 225 -13.38 0.21 28.55
CA VAL A 225 -12.48 -0.67 27.80
C VAL A 225 -12.38 -2.03 28.49
N ALA A 226 -12.23 -2.07 29.82
CA ALA A 226 -12.21 -3.32 30.57
C ALA A 226 -13.53 -4.10 30.45
N GLU A 227 -14.67 -3.42 30.46
CA GLU A 227 -15.99 -4.01 30.24
C GLU A 227 -16.11 -4.64 28.85
N MET A 228 -15.61 -3.94 27.82
CA MET A 228 -15.58 -4.46 26.44
C MET A 228 -14.69 -5.71 26.33
N LEU A 229 -13.49 -5.67 26.91
CA LEU A 229 -12.56 -6.80 26.89
C LEU A 229 -13.08 -8.00 27.69
N ALA A 230 -13.81 -7.79 28.78
CA ALA A 230 -14.45 -8.87 29.52
C ALA A 230 -15.54 -9.60 28.75
N GLY A 231 -16.05 -9.02 27.67
CA GLY A 231 -17.03 -9.62 26.77
C GLY A 231 -16.43 -10.67 25.81
N THR A 232 -15.11 -10.80 25.73
CA THR A 232 -14.44 -11.83 24.93
C THR A 232 -13.82 -12.91 25.80
N GLY A 233 -13.76 -14.15 25.30
CA GLY A 233 -13.05 -15.26 25.92
C GLY A 233 -11.59 -15.41 25.44
N HIS A 234 -11.13 -14.51 24.59
CA HIS A 234 -9.80 -14.56 23.99
C HIS A 234 -8.75 -13.85 24.84
N ALA A 235 -7.53 -14.35 24.83
CA ALA A 235 -6.41 -13.67 25.48
C ALA A 235 -6.00 -12.43 24.67
N PRO A 236 -5.46 -11.37 25.32
CA PRO A 236 -5.06 -10.12 24.63
C PRO A 236 -4.05 -10.32 23.50
N ASP A 237 -3.14 -11.28 23.64
CA ASP A 237 -2.08 -11.64 22.70
C ASP A 237 -2.45 -12.80 21.78
N GLU A 238 -3.70 -13.26 21.83
CA GLU A 238 -4.16 -14.32 20.96
C GLU A 238 -4.22 -13.86 19.50
N ILE A 239 -3.61 -14.64 18.61
CA ILE A 239 -3.63 -14.37 17.17
C ILE A 239 -4.97 -14.81 16.60
N VAL A 240 -5.82 -13.85 16.23
CA VAL A 240 -7.17 -14.10 15.70
C VAL A 240 -7.10 -14.68 14.28
N THR A 241 -6.14 -14.25 13.48
CA THR A 241 -5.96 -14.73 12.11
C THR A 241 -4.53 -14.58 11.62
N LYS A 242 -4.09 -15.54 10.79
CA LYS A 242 -2.81 -15.51 10.06
C LYS A 242 -2.97 -15.38 8.55
N THR A 243 -4.21 -15.31 8.07
CA THR A 243 -4.52 -15.33 6.63
C THR A 243 -4.81 -13.95 6.04
N MET A 244 -4.71 -12.90 6.85
CA MET A 244 -4.87 -11.51 6.41
C MET A 244 -3.52 -10.78 6.39
N HIS A 245 -3.39 -9.79 5.51
CA HIS A 245 -2.25 -8.88 5.53
C HIS A 245 -2.60 -7.58 6.27
N PRO A 246 -1.79 -7.19 7.27
CA PRO A 246 -0.63 -7.91 7.82
C PRO A 246 -1.02 -9.26 8.44
N GLU A 247 -0.08 -10.21 8.43
CA GLU A 247 -0.35 -11.63 8.70
C GLU A 247 -0.81 -11.95 10.14
N GLU A 248 -0.63 -11.05 11.08
CA GLU A 248 -0.98 -11.31 12.48
C GLU A 248 -1.85 -10.18 13.04
N LEU A 249 -3.12 -10.50 13.26
CA LEU A 249 -4.02 -9.64 14.03
C LEU A 249 -4.22 -10.23 15.42
N THR A 250 -3.95 -9.44 16.44
CA THR A 250 -4.22 -9.79 17.84
C THR A 250 -5.55 -9.19 18.32
N VAL A 251 -6.00 -9.63 19.48
CA VAL A 251 -7.24 -9.15 20.11
C VAL A 251 -7.11 -7.72 20.64
N THR A 252 -5.89 -7.27 20.92
CA THR A 252 -5.58 -5.91 21.43
C THR A 252 -4.56 -5.19 20.58
#